data_3296c0e2371224a705ac0cf6a9d328c1
#
_entry.id   3296c0e2371224a705ac0cf6a9d328c1
#
_cell.length_a   1.000
_cell.length_b   1.000
_cell.length_c   1.000
_cell.angle_alpha   90.00
_cell.angle_beta   90.00
_cell.angle_gamma   90.00
#
_symmetry.space_group_name_H-M   'P 1'
#
loop_
_entity.id
_entity.type
_entity.pdbx_description
1 polymer ?
#
loop_
_entity_poly.entity_id
_entity_poly.type
_entity_poly.pdbx_seq_one_letter_code
_entity_poly.pdbx_strand_id
1 'polypeptide(L)'
;MRNAQRRVVTKQTIQYAYHLLKSCELCPRVCKVNRLNGGKGFCGIGAKAVVSSAGPHYGEESVLVGSGGSGTIFFAGCNLGCVFCQNYDISQLRHGNAVEITDVVSMMMQLQTRGCVNINFVTPTHVVPHVIESVFLARERGLTIPVVYNCGGYESIESLQLLEGTIDIYMPDAKYLNHDSSKEYLSAHGYPDVMKLALLEMHRQVGDLKVKDGVATRGLLIRHLVMPGNVACDKEIIDFIVNEISENTFVNVMEQYRPTLNAHNFPEINRPVTRQEFSNVYEYAKSQGLRLAT
;
A
#
# COMPACT_ATOMS: atom_id res chain seq x y z
N MET A 1 -22.06 19.36 5.98
CA MET A 1 -20.97 18.36 5.97
C MET A 1 -21.21 17.42 7.14
N ARG A 2 -21.66 16.19 6.91
CA ARG A 2 -21.83 15.21 7.98
C ARG A 2 -20.44 14.79 8.45
N ASN A 3 -20.11 15.01 9.72
CA ASN A 3 -18.98 14.35 10.38
C ASN A 3 -19.20 12.85 10.22
N ALA A 4 -18.48 12.23 9.26
CA ALA A 4 -18.47 10.78 9.15
C ALA A 4 -17.84 10.26 10.46
N GLN A 5 -18.68 9.79 11.35
CA GLN A 5 -18.25 9.15 12.58
C GLN A 5 -17.36 7.96 12.17
N ARG A 6 -16.11 7.99 12.60
CA ARG A 6 -15.13 6.91 12.35
C ARG A 6 -15.76 5.59 12.79
N ARG A 7 -15.80 4.58 11.90
CA ARG A 7 -16.26 3.25 12.28
C ARG A 7 -15.38 2.74 13.43
N VAL A 8 -16.02 2.31 14.50
CA VAL A 8 -15.28 1.77 15.66
C VAL A 8 -14.90 0.32 15.35
N VAL A 9 -13.62 0.04 15.35
CA VAL A 9 -13.10 -1.34 15.24
C VAL A 9 -13.47 -2.09 16.53
N THR A 10 -14.04 -3.27 16.38
CA THR A 10 -14.46 -4.11 17.51
C THR A 10 -13.67 -5.41 17.56
N LYS A 11 -13.70 -6.10 18.71
CA LYS A 11 -13.13 -7.46 18.83
C LYS A 11 -13.77 -8.43 17.83
N GLN A 12 -15.05 -8.24 17.50
CA GLN A 12 -15.73 -9.05 16.49
C GLN A 12 -15.16 -8.84 15.08
N THR A 13 -14.83 -7.58 14.72
CA THR A 13 -14.14 -7.26 13.46
C THR A 13 -12.81 -7.99 13.37
N ILE A 14 -12.03 -7.98 14.45
CA ILE A 14 -10.73 -8.69 14.53
C ILE A 14 -10.94 -10.20 14.35
N GLN A 15 -11.85 -10.80 15.10
CA GLN A 15 -12.15 -12.23 15.02
C GLN A 15 -12.58 -12.65 13.60
N TYR A 16 -13.42 -11.85 12.95
CA TYR A 16 -13.86 -12.11 11.60
C TYR A 16 -12.68 -12.03 10.59
N ALA A 17 -11.84 -11.02 10.72
CA ALA A 17 -10.66 -10.89 9.89
C ALA A 17 -9.71 -12.10 9.99
N TYR A 18 -9.49 -12.64 11.20
CA TYR A 18 -8.74 -13.89 11.39
C TYR A 18 -9.47 -15.12 10.84
N HIS A 19 -10.82 -15.13 10.89
CA HIS A 19 -11.58 -16.23 10.31
C HIS A 19 -11.32 -16.41 8.82
N LEU A 20 -11.11 -15.31 8.08
CA LEU A 20 -10.77 -15.35 6.65
C LEU A 20 -9.47 -16.12 6.36
N LEU A 21 -8.60 -16.34 7.36
CA LEU A 21 -7.38 -17.17 7.20
C LEU A 21 -7.65 -18.66 7.13
N LYS A 22 -8.85 -19.14 7.53
CA LYS A 22 -9.22 -20.56 7.44
C LYS A 22 -9.40 -21.03 6.00
N SER A 23 -9.84 -20.12 5.12
CA SER A 23 -9.91 -20.30 3.68
C SER A 23 -9.52 -18.96 3.08
N CYS A 24 -8.22 -18.71 2.90
CA CYS A 24 -7.66 -17.37 2.71
C CYS A 24 -8.25 -16.63 1.50
N GLU A 25 -8.99 -15.57 1.79
CA GLU A 25 -9.64 -14.66 0.82
C GLU A 25 -9.31 -13.18 1.11
N LEU A 26 -8.25 -12.91 1.89
CA LEU A 26 -7.84 -11.54 2.26
C LEU A 26 -7.50 -10.63 1.08
N CYS A 27 -7.16 -11.19 -0.07
CA CYS A 27 -6.79 -10.41 -1.24
C CYS A 27 -7.36 -11.06 -2.51
N PRO A 28 -7.33 -10.37 -3.65
CA PRO A 28 -7.91 -10.86 -4.92
C PRO A 28 -7.29 -12.14 -5.48
N ARG A 29 -6.23 -12.68 -4.84
CA ARG A 29 -5.70 -14.02 -5.18
C ARG A 29 -6.63 -15.16 -4.80
N VAL A 30 -7.49 -14.95 -3.79
CA VAL A 30 -8.47 -15.94 -3.33
C VAL A 30 -7.88 -17.35 -3.26
N CYS A 31 -6.76 -17.49 -2.56
CA CYS A 31 -5.96 -18.73 -2.52
C CYS A 31 -6.68 -19.91 -1.88
N LYS A 32 -7.68 -19.66 -1.03
CA LYS A 32 -8.48 -20.64 -0.27
C LYS A 32 -7.68 -21.65 0.56
N VAL A 33 -6.41 -21.38 0.80
CA VAL A 33 -5.57 -22.19 1.69
C VAL A 33 -5.92 -21.92 3.16
N ASN A 34 -5.83 -22.92 4.02
CA ASN A 34 -5.98 -22.77 5.45
C ASN A 34 -4.65 -22.31 6.08
N ARG A 35 -4.49 -21.00 6.26
CA ARG A 35 -3.27 -20.42 6.81
C ARG A 35 -3.10 -20.73 8.30
N LEU A 36 -4.19 -20.94 9.04
CA LEU A 36 -4.13 -21.29 10.47
C LEU A 36 -3.56 -22.69 10.69
N ASN A 37 -3.66 -23.58 9.70
CA ASN A 37 -3.11 -24.94 9.74
C ASN A 37 -1.83 -25.07 8.87
N GLY A 38 -1.05 -23.99 8.73
CA GLY A 38 0.24 -24.01 8.03
C GLY A 38 0.19 -23.86 6.52
N GLY A 39 -1.00 -23.75 5.91
CA GLY A 39 -1.15 -23.47 4.48
C GLY A 39 -0.55 -22.11 4.12
N LYS A 40 0.06 -22.02 2.93
CA LYS A 40 0.63 -20.78 2.39
C LYS A 40 0.11 -20.57 0.98
N GLY A 41 -0.48 -19.41 0.73
CA GLY A 41 -0.93 -19.00 -0.60
C GLY A 41 0.19 -18.33 -1.41
N PHE A 42 -0.19 -17.54 -2.41
CA PHE A 42 0.74 -16.82 -3.30
C PHE A 42 1.76 -15.97 -2.53
N CYS A 43 1.33 -15.23 -1.52
CA CYS A 43 2.21 -14.39 -0.69
C CYS A 43 3.27 -15.20 0.11
N GLY A 44 3.06 -16.50 0.28
CA GLY A 44 3.98 -17.39 1.01
C GLY A 44 3.94 -17.26 2.52
N ILE A 45 2.99 -16.52 3.09
CA ILE A 45 2.88 -16.25 4.53
C ILE A 45 1.79 -17.13 5.15
N GLY A 46 2.10 -17.71 6.31
CA GLY A 46 1.20 -18.55 7.11
C GLY A 46 0.31 -17.76 8.07
N ALA A 47 0.06 -18.31 9.25
CA ALA A 47 -0.82 -17.70 10.25
C ALA A 47 -0.24 -16.43 10.89
N LYS A 48 1.07 -16.36 11.11
CA LYS A 48 1.74 -15.21 11.73
C LYS A 48 2.19 -14.20 10.67
N ALA A 49 2.20 -12.93 11.02
CA ALA A 49 2.87 -11.91 10.24
C ALA A 49 4.40 -12.15 10.27
N VAL A 50 5.07 -11.83 9.18
CA VAL A 50 6.53 -11.86 9.09
C VAL A 50 7.00 -10.43 8.85
N VAL A 51 7.83 -9.91 9.75
CA VAL A 51 8.40 -8.57 9.66
C VAL A 51 9.86 -8.67 9.24
N SER A 52 10.25 -7.93 8.21
CA SER A 52 11.63 -7.81 7.76
C SER A 52 12.39 -6.78 8.58
N SER A 53 11.81 -5.60 8.73
CA SER A 53 12.43 -4.50 9.49
C SER A 53 11.39 -3.53 10.03
N ALA A 54 11.77 -2.77 11.07
CA ALA A 54 11.00 -1.65 11.59
C ALA A 54 11.96 -0.51 12.00
N GLY A 55 11.66 0.73 11.58
CA GLY A 55 12.50 1.89 11.88
C GLY A 55 11.97 3.18 11.30
N PRO A 56 12.49 4.36 11.75
CA PRO A 56 12.27 5.63 11.06
C PRO A 56 12.84 5.57 9.64
N HIS A 57 12.05 5.98 8.67
CA HIS A 57 12.42 6.03 7.27
C HIS A 57 12.25 7.46 6.73
N TYR A 58 13.25 7.94 6.00
CA TYR A 58 13.30 9.31 5.51
C TYR A 58 13.18 9.41 3.97
N GLY A 59 12.99 8.30 3.30
CA GLY A 59 12.85 8.20 1.85
C GLY A 59 11.40 8.10 1.35
N GLU A 60 10.41 8.34 2.22
CA GLU A 60 9.01 8.44 1.81
C GLU A 60 8.70 9.86 1.29
N GLU A 61 7.48 10.10 0.82
CA GLU A 61 7.00 11.42 0.43
C GLU A 61 7.19 12.44 1.56
N SER A 62 7.61 13.67 1.22
CA SER A 62 7.94 14.73 2.18
C SER A 62 6.83 14.95 3.22
N VAL A 63 5.56 14.86 2.81
CA VAL A 63 4.38 14.98 3.69
C VAL A 63 4.21 13.83 4.68
N LEU A 64 4.92 12.71 4.50
CA LEU A 64 4.91 11.56 5.42
C LEU A 64 6.15 11.50 6.31
N VAL A 65 7.20 12.27 5.99
CA VAL A 65 8.48 12.22 6.70
C VAL A 65 8.53 13.21 7.85
N GLY A 66 8.08 14.44 7.65
CA GLY A 66 8.22 15.50 8.65
C GLY A 66 9.65 15.61 9.20
N SER A 67 9.81 15.98 10.47
CA SER A 67 11.12 16.04 11.12
C SER A 67 11.58 14.71 11.75
N GLY A 68 10.62 13.82 12.08
CA GLY A 68 10.90 12.58 12.81
C GLY A 68 10.99 11.31 11.94
N GLY A 69 10.72 11.44 10.64
CA GLY A 69 10.65 10.32 9.71
C GLY A 69 9.30 9.58 9.75
N SER A 70 9.03 8.79 8.72
CA SER A 70 7.93 7.82 8.67
C SER A 70 8.31 6.56 9.46
N GLY A 71 7.49 6.17 10.43
CA GLY A 71 7.73 4.96 11.22
C GLY A 71 7.35 3.71 10.45
N THR A 72 8.24 3.22 9.59
CA THR A 72 7.94 2.09 8.70
C THR A 72 8.09 0.74 9.40
N ILE A 73 7.14 -0.16 9.10
CA ILE A 73 7.17 -1.58 9.44
C ILE A 73 7.01 -2.36 8.12
N PHE A 74 8.08 -2.99 7.65
CA PHE A 74 8.10 -3.75 6.42
C PHE A 74 7.66 -5.19 6.66
N PHE A 75 6.53 -5.58 6.08
CA PHE A 75 6.09 -6.97 6.10
C PHE A 75 6.73 -7.75 4.94
N ALA A 76 7.18 -8.97 5.25
CA ALA A 76 7.69 -9.90 4.25
C ALA A 76 6.53 -10.63 3.54
N GLY A 77 6.76 -11.01 2.29
CA GLY A 77 5.74 -11.54 1.39
C GLY A 77 4.96 -10.43 0.68
N CYS A 78 4.32 -10.78 -0.44
CA CYS A 78 3.50 -9.85 -1.22
C CYS A 78 2.45 -10.62 -2.02
N ASN A 79 1.30 -10.02 -2.25
CA ASN A 79 0.26 -10.60 -3.11
C ASN A 79 0.47 -10.27 -4.60
N LEU A 80 1.51 -9.52 -4.95
CA LEU A 80 1.96 -9.28 -6.32
C LEU A 80 3.30 -9.98 -6.59
N GLY A 81 3.54 -10.32 -7.86
CA GLY A 81 4.78 -10.95 -8.32
C GLY A 81 5.55 -10.05 -9.30
N CYS A 82 5.73 -8.76 -8.95
CA CYS A 82 6.37 -7.79 -9.83
C CYS A 82 7.75 -8.27 -10.28
N VAL A 83 7.95 -8.40 -11.60
CA VAL A 83 9.22 -8.85 -12.19
C VAL A 83 10.37 -7.85 -12.00
N PHE A 84 10.03 -6.60 -11.64
CA PHE A 84 10.94 -5.49 -11.39
C PHE A 84 10.96 -5.05 -9.91
N CYS A 85 10.57 -5.92 -8.97
CA CYS A 85 10.47 -5.54 -7.57
C CYS A 85 11.83 -5.14 -6.99
N GLN A 86 11.95 -3.89 -6.53
CA GLN A 86 13.18 -3.40 -5.89
C GLN A 86 13.40 -4.00 -4.50
N ASN A 87 12.31 -4.41 -3.85
CA ASN A 87 12.31 -5.04 -2.52
C ASN A 87 12.07 -6.57 -2.63
N TYR A 88 12.64 -7.22 -3.66
CA TYR A 88 12.36 -8.63 -3.93
C TYR A 88 12.83 -9.57 -2.82
N ASP A 89 13.85 -9.20 -2.08
CA ASP A 89 14.39 -9.93 -0.94
C ASP A 89 13.34 -10.13 0.16
N ILE A 90 12.56 -9.10 0.47
CA ILE A 90 11.48 -9.19 1.45
C ILE A 90 10.16 -9.63 0.82
N SER A 91 9.82 -9.19 -0.38
CA SER A 91 8.54 -9.48 -1.00
C SER A 91 8.44 -10.90 -1.58
N GLN A 92 9.48 -11.38 -2.25
CA GLN A 92 9.48 -12.68 -2.94
C GLN A 92 10.34 -13.74 -2.23
N LEU A 93 11.55 -13.38 -1.74
CA LEU A 93 12.38 -14.28 -0.93
C LEU A 93 11.90 -14.35 0.53
N ARG A 94 11.05 -13.40 0.96
CA ARG A 94 10.37 -13.38 2.26
C ARG A 94 11.33 -13.32 3.45
N HIS A 95 12.45 -12.61 3.28
CA HIS A 95 13.41 -12.40 4.36
C HIS A 95 12.77 -11.60 5.49
N GLY A 96 12.71 -12.19 6.68
CA GLY A 96 12.10 -11.62 7.87
C GLY A 96 11.85 -12.67 8.94
N ASN A 97 11.33 -12.22 10.07
CA ASN A 97 11.03 -13.07 11.23
C ASN A 97 9.53 -13.06 11.51
N ALA A 98 8.98 -14.24 11.81
CA ALA A 98 7.61 -14.34 12.29
C ALA A 98 7.50 -13.65 13.66
N VAL A 99 6.47 -12.81 13.82
CA VAL A 99 6.28 -11.99 15.02
C VAL A 99 4.90 -12.23 15.64
N GLU A 100 4.80 -12.00 16.95
CA GLU A 100 3.51 -11.96 17.64
C GLU A 100 2.89 -10.56 17.52
N ILE A 101 1.59 -10.45 17.77
CA ILE A 101 0.91 -9.13 17.73
C ILE A 101 1.52 -8.15 18.72
N THR A 102 1.91 -8.63 19.91
CA THR A 102 2.56 -7.81 20.93
C THR A 102 3.89 -7.21 20.48
N ASP A 103 4.61 -7.89 19.57
CA ASP A 103 5.86 -7.39 19.00
C ASP A 103 5.56 -6.24 18.03
N VAL A 104 4.55 -6.39 17.15
CA VAL A 104 4.13 -5.33 16.22
C VAL A 104 3.67 -4.09 17.00
N VAL A 105 2.85 -4.28 18.05
CA VAL A 105 2.42 -3.18 18.93
C VAL A 105 3.62 -2.49 19.58
N SER A 106 4.61 -3.26 20.06
CA SER A 106 5.81 -2.71 20.67
C SER A 106 6.62 -1.89 19.66
N MET A 107 6.77 -2.37 18.41
CA MET A 107 7.41 -1.62 17.33
C MET A 107 6.70 -0.29 17.09
N MET A 108 5.37 -0.29 16.97
CA MET A 108 4.57 0.92 16.77
C MET A 108 4.78 1.95 17.89
N MET A 109 4.73 1.51 19.14
CA MET A 109 4.91 2.40 20.30
C MET A 109 6.34 2.95 20.36
N GLN A 110 7.35 2.14 20.05
CA GLN A 110 8.74 2.59 19.98
C GLN A 110 8.95 3.63 18.87
N LEU A 111 8.36 3.43 17.69
CA LEU A 111 8.44 4.38 16.58
C LEU A 111 7.80 5.73 16.97
N GLN A 112 6.63 5.71 17.61
CA GLN A 112 6.03 6.94 18.14
C GLN A 112 6.94 7.62 19.18
N THR A 113 7.50 6.86 20.12
CA THR A 113 8.42 7.41 21.15
C THR A 113 9.68 7.99 20.54
N ARG A 114 10.15 7.45 19.41
CA ARG A 114 11.31 7.98 18.66
C ARG A 114 10.98 9.22 17.84
N GLY A 115 9.73 9.71 17.89
CA GLY A 115 9.30 10.95 17.24
C GLY A 115 8.86 10.77 15.79
N CYS A 116 8.64 9.54 15.30
CA CYS A 116 8.06 9.33 13.98
C CYS A 116 6.67 9.97 13.88
N VAL A 117 6.36 10.55 12.71
CA VAL A 117 5.13 11.33 12.51
C VAL A 117 3.93 10.46 12.09
N ASN A 118 4.15 9.21 11.77
CA ASN A 118 3.13 8.19 11.47
C ASN A 118 3.67 6.79 11.75
N ILE A 119 2.77 5.79 11.68
CA ILE A 119 3.13 4.37 11.52
C ILE A 119 2.79 3.98 10.09
N ASN A 120 3.78 3.54 9.32
CA ASN A 120 3.64 3.17 7.91
C ASN A 120 3.83 1.65 7.75
N PHE A 121 2.72 0.94 7.55
CA PHE A 121 2.72 -0.48 7.23
C PHE A 121 3.00 -0.69 5.75
N VAL A 122 4.16 -1.24 5.42
CA VAL A 122 4.58 -1.48 4.04
C VAL A 122 4.24 -2.91 3.61
N THR A 123 3.51 -3.04 2.51
CA THR A 123 3.00 -4.31 1.93
C THR A 123 2.11 -5.08 2.92
N PRO A 124 1.07 -4.48 3.49
CA PRO A 124 0.27 -5.08 4.56
C PRO A 124 -0.91 -5.94 4.08
N THR A 125 -1.19 -6.01 2.77
CA THR A 125 -2.37 -6.66 2.16
C THR A 125 -2.65 -8.06 2.68
N HIS A 126 -1.62 -8.88 2.83
CA HIS A 126 -1.74 -10.28 3.22
C HIS A 126 -1.75 -10.49 4.74
N VAL A 127 -1.62 -9.41 5.52
CA VAL A 127 -1.62 -9.42 7.00
C VAL A 127 -2.66 -8.49 7.61
N VAL A 128 -3.73 -8.17 6.88
CA VAL A 128 -4.85 -7.31 7.32
C VAL A 128 -5.36 -7.63 8.74
N PRO A 129 -5.60 -8.91 9.14
CA PRO A 129 -6.02 -9.20 10.51
C PRO A 129 -5.04 -8.70 11.57
N HIS A 130 -3.73 -8.88 11.30
CA HIS A 130 -2.65 -8.44 12.20
C HIS A 130 -2.56 -6.91 12.27
N VAL A 131 -2.77 -6.21 11.13
CA VAL A 131 -2.81 -4.75 11.09
C VAL A 131 -3.97 -4.23 11.96
N ILE A 132 -5.18 -4.76 11.77
CA ILE A 132 -6.37 -4.33 12.52
C ILE A 132 -6.15 -4.53 14.02
N GLU A 133 -5.69 -5.71 14.43
CA GLU A 133 -5.48 -6.04 15.84
C GLU A 133 -4.36 -5.20 16.46
N SER A 134 -3.22 -5.07 15.77
CA SER A 134 -2.09 -4.29 16.30
C SER A 134 -2.44 -2.80 16.46
N VAL A 135 -3.17 -2.22 15.51
CA VAL A 135 -3.62 -0.82 15.63
C VAL A 135 -4.63 -0.65 16.75
N PHE A 136 -5.58 -1.58 16.89
CA PHE A 136 -6.55 -1.57 17.98
C PHE A 136 -5.84 -1.55 19.34
N LEU A 137 -4.91 -2.50 19.58
CA LEU A 137 -4.15 -2.60 20.83
C LEU A 137 -3.18 -1.44 21.05
N ALA A 138 -2.54 -0.94 19.98
CA ALA A 138 -1.63 0.19 20.09
C ALA A 138 -2.38 1.48 20.49
N ARG A 139 -3.59 1.70 19.93
CA ARG A 139 -4.44 2.83 20.33
C ARG A 139 -4.89 2.74 21.77
N GLU A 140 -5.22 1.54 22.28
CA GLU A 140 -5.50 1.33 23.72
C GLU A 140 -4.28 1.67 24.59
N ARG A 141 -3.05 1.54 24.06
CA ARG A 141 -1.78 1.87 24.75
C ARG A 141 -1.32 3.31 24.49
N GLY A 142 -2.13 4.16 23.84
CA GLY A 142 -1.83 5.58 23.62
C GLY A 142 -1.13 5.90 22.29
N LEU A 143 -1.31 5.10 21.24
CA LEU A 143 -0.90 5.48 19.89
C LEU A 143 -1.78 6.63 19.39
N THR A 144 -1.17 7.77 19.08
CA THR A 144 -1.85 9.00 18.64
C THR A 144 -1.50 9.45 17.22
N ILE A 145 -0.36 9.01 16.70
CA ILE A 145 0.08 9.35 15.35
C ILE A 145 -0.72 8.58 14.28
N PRO A 146 -0.89 9.15 13.06
CA PRO A 146 -1.61 8.50 11.97
C PRO A 146 -1.04 7.15 11.57
N VAL A 147 -1.92 6.28 11.07
CA VAL A 147 -1.54 4.97 10.52
C VAL A 147 -1.68 5.01 9.00
N VAL A 148 -0.59 4.70 8.30
CA VAL A 148 -0.48 4.62 6.84
C VAL A 148 -0.54 3.17 6.39
N TYR A 149 -1.32 2.91 5.33
CA TYR A 149 -1.42 1.61 4.65
C TYR A 149 -0.79 1.72 3.26
N ASN A 150 0.47 1.30 3.15
CA ASN A 150 1.29 1.40 1.93
C ASN A 150 1.23 0.07 1.17
N CYS A 151 0.49 0.03 0.07
CA CYS A 151 0.17 -1.22 -0.63
C CYS A 151 0.30 -1.11 -2.15
N GLY A 152 0.30 -2.27 -2.81
CA GLY A 152 0.41 -2.37 -4.26
C GLY A 152 -0.88 -2.10 -5.04
N GLY A 153 -1.97 -1.69 -4.38
CA GLY A 153 -3.27 -1.42 -5.02
C GLY A 153 -4.07 -2.68 -5.39
N TYR A 154 -3.58 -3.88 -5.12
CA TYR A 154 -4.28 -5.14 -5.40
C TYR A 154 -4.99 -5.65 -4.15
N GLU A 155 -6.08 -4.95 -3.77
CA GLU A 155 -6.80 -5.15 -2.51
C GLU A 155 -8.21 -5.70 -2.75
N SER A 156 -8.71 -6.57 -1.86
CA SER A 156 -10.12 -6.95 -1.88
C SER A 156 -10.97 -5.88 -1.16
N ILE A 157 -12.16 -5.63 -1.68
CA ILE A 157 -13.10 -4.66 -1.09
C ILE A 157 -13.48 -5.09 0.32
N GLU A 158 -13.68 -6.39 0.56
CA GLU A 158 -14.01 -6.91 1.89
C GLU A 158 -12.91 -6.58 2.91
N SER A 159 -11.64 -6.80 2.57
CA SER A 159 -10.51 -6.46 3.45
C SER A 159 -10.39 -4.96 3.69
N LEU A 160 -10.63 -4.13 2.67
CA LEU A 160 -10.65 -2.68 2.84
C LEU A 160 -11.77 -2.24 3.77
N GLN A 161 -12.96 -2.82 3.65
CA GLN A 161 -14.09 -2.53 4.55
C GLN A 161 -13.82 -2.95 6.00
N LEU A 162 -13.04 -4.01 6.23
CA LEU A 162 -12.59 -4.40 7.57
C LEU A 162 -11.58 -3.39 8.15
N LEU A 163 -10.77 -2.75 7.31
CA LEU A 163 -9.81 -1.72 7.70
C LEU A 163 -10.45 -0.36 7.99
N GLU A 164 -11.72 -0.14 7.65
CA GLU A 164 -12.40 1.13 7.88
C GLU A 164 -12.36 1.54 9.35
N GLY A 165 -11.84 2.75 9.62
CA GLY A 165 -11.60 3.24 10.98
C GLY A 165 -10.25 2.83 11.59
N THR A 166 -9.55 1.85 10.99
CA THR A 166 -8.18 1.47 11.39
C THR A 166 -7.14 2.39 10.77
N ILE A 167 -7.28 2.66 9.46
CA ILE A 167 -6.31 3.40 8.66
C ILE A 167 -6.68 4.87 8.57
N ASP A 168 -5.67 5.72 8.67
CA ASP A 168 -5.80 7.17 8.52
C ASP A 168 -5.40 7.64 7.13
N ILE A 169 -4.36 7.05 6.57
CA ILE A 169 -3.81 7.40 5.26
C ILE A 169 -3.67 6.13 4.44
N TYR A 170 -4.33 6.08 3.29
CA TYR A 170 -4.04 5.05 2.30
C TYR A 170 -3.00 5.56 1.31
N MET A 171 -1.99 4.73 1.03
CA MET A 171 -0.92 5.01 0.07
C MET A 171 -0.78 3.84 -0.91
N PRO A 172 -1.76 3.65 -1.81
CA PRO A 172 -1.70 2.61 -2.83
C PRO A 172 -0.86 3.02 -4.03
N ASP A 173 -0.27 2.02 -4.70
CA ASP A 173 0.26 2.18 -6.04
C ASP A 173 -0.84 1.99 -7.09
N ALA A 174 -0.95 2.88 -8.06
CA ALA A 174 -1.67 2.69 -9.33
C ALA A 174 -0.65 2.28 -10.40
N LYS A 175 -0.47 0.95 -10.61
CA LYS A 175 0.67 0.45 -11.40
C LYS A 175 0.37 0.33 -12.89
N TYR A 176 -0.76 -0.25 -13.27
CA TYR A 176 -1.11 -0.59 -14.65
C TYR A 176 -2.61 -0.49 -14.90
N LEU A 177 -3.00 -0.04 -16.12
CA LEU A 177 -4.36 -0.18 -16.63
C LEU A 177 -4.48 -1.21 -17.76
N ASN A 178 -3.37 -1.71 -18.28
CA ASN A 178 -3.36 -2.77 -19.27
C ASN A 178 -3.36 -4.15 -18.62
N HIS A 179 -4.33 -5.01 -18.97
CA HIS A 179 -4.48 -6.35 -18.39
C HIS A 179 -3.32 -7.28 -18.76
N ASP A 180 -2.82 -7.21 -19.99
CA ASP A 180 -1.73 -8.06 -20.45
C ASP A 180 -0.42 -7.67 -19.74
N SER A 181 -0.11 -6.37 -19.68
CA SER A 181 1.04 -5.86 -18.93
C SER A 181 0.96 -6.24 -17.45
N SER A 182 -0.20 -6.12 -16.83
CA SER A 182 -0.37 -6.48 -15.43
C SER A 182 -0.26 -7.99 -15.16
N LYS A 183 -0.73 -8.83 -16.10
CA LYS A 183 -0.51 -10.28 -16.06
C LYS A 183 0.97 -10.60 -16.17
N GLU A 184 1.66 -9.99 -17.12
CA GLU A 184 3.04 -10.26 -17.44
C GLU A 184 3.99 -9.74 -16.34
N TYR A 185 3.85 -8.46 -15.95
CA TYR A 185 4.80 -7.83 -15.04
C TYR A 185 4.44 -7.92 -13.56
N LEU A 186 3.17 -8.13 -13.19
CA LEU A 186 2.72 -8.25 -11.80
C LEU A 186 2.23 -9.67 -11.43
N SER A 187 2.15 -10.58 -12.41
CA SER A 187 1.47 -11.87 -12.27
C SER A 187 -0.01 -11.72 -11.82
N ALA A 188 -0.70 -10.66 -12.26
CA ALA A 188 -2.04 -10.30 -11.80
C ALA A 188 -2.90 -9.75 -12.95
N HIS A 189 -3.50 -10.63 -13.77
CA HIS A 189 -4.31 -10.24 -14.93
C HIS A 189 -5.47 -9.29 -14.61
N GLY A 190 -6.19 -9.50 -13.51
CA GLY A 190 -7.30 -8.65 -13.07
C GLY A 190 -6.88 -7.40 -12.29
N TYR A 191 -5.58 -7.05 -12.26
CA TYR A 191 -5.08 -5.92 -11.49
C TYR A 191 -5.77 -4.59 -11.82
N PRO A 192 -5.99 -4.19 -13.09
CA PRO A 192 -6.59 -2.90 -13.42
C PRO A 192 -7.97 -2.68 -12.79
N ASP A 193 -8.86 -3.66 -12.91
CA ASP A 193 -10.22 -3.54 -12.38
C ASP A 193 -10.24 -3.54 -10.86
N VAL A 194 -9.45 -4.42 -10.26
CA VAL A 194 -9.30 -4.51 -8.80
C VAL A 194 -8.73 -3.21 -8.23
N MET A 195 -7.67 -2.67 -8.85
CA MET A 195 -7.02 -1.43 -8.42
C MET A 195 -7.99 -0.26 -8.46
N LYS A 196 -8.75 -0.10 -9.53
CA LYS A 196 -9.76 0.97 -9.63
C LYS A 196 -10.77 0.91 -8.50
N LEU A 197 -11.36 -0.26 -8.26
CA LEU A 197 -12.33 -0.44 -7.17
C LEU A 197 -11.70 -0.20 -5.78
N ALA A 198 -10.47 -0.67 -5.58
CA ALA A 198 -9.74 -0.48 -4.33
C ALA A 198 -9.47 1.01 -4.05
N LEU A 199 -9.02 1.77 -5.04
CA LEU A 199 -8.75 3.21 -4.90
C LEU A 199 -10.02 4.00 -4.59
N LEU A 200 -11.13 3.69 -5.26
CA LEU A 200 -12.43 4.29 -4.98
C LEU A 200 -12.89 4.01 -3.55
N GLU A 201 -12.76 2.77 -3.07
CA GLU A 201 -13.12 2.41 -1.69
C GLU A 201 -12.20 3.09 -0.67
N MET A 202 -10.89 3.15 -0.92
CA MET A 202 -9.94 3.87 -0.06
C MET A 202 -10.30 5.35 0.03
N HIS A 203 -10.58 6.01 -1.11
CA HIS A 203 -11.02 7.41 -1.13
C HIS A 203 -12.35 7.61 -0.40
N ARG A 204 -13.32 6.71 -0.59
CA ARG A 204 -14.60 6.74 0.16
C ARG A 204 -14.36 6.77 1.69
N GLN A 205 -13.38 6.01 2.19
CA GLN A 205 -13.10 5.89 3.62
C GLN A 205 -12.41 7.13 4.20
N VAL A 206 -11.42 7.67 3.49
CA VAL A 206 -10.53 8.70 4.05
C VAL A 206 -10.61 10.05 3.35
N GLY A 207 -11.12 10.13 2.11
CA GLY A 207 -11.19 11.34 1.29
C GLY A 207 -9.83 11.80 0.79
N ASP A 208 -9.77 13.05 0.29
CA ASP A 208 -8.55 13.69 -0.17
C ASP A 208 -7.53 13.89 0.96
N LEU A 209 -6.24 13.88 0.60
CA LEU A 209 -5.16 14.02 1.56
C LEU A 209 -5.20 15.37 2.29
N LYS A 210 -5.25 15.31 3.61
CA LYS A 210 -5.19 16.47 4.52
C LYS A 210 -3.79 16.57 5.10
N VAL A 211 -3.16 17.71 4.86
CA VAL A 211 -1.84 18.06 5.37
C VAL A 211 -2.00 19.17 6.40
N LYS A 212 -1.39 19.01 7.56
CA LYS A 212 -1.32 20.01 8.64
C LYS A 212 0.13 20.19 9.03
N ASP A 213 0.60 21.44 9.08
CA ASP A 213 1.98 21.78 9.44
C ASP A 213 3.04 20.98 8.62
N GLY A 214 2.76 20.77 7.32
CA GLY A 214 3.63 20.02 6.40
C GLY A 214 3.52 18.49 6.49
N VAL A 215 2.70 17.95 7.41
CA VAL A 215 2.58 16.50 7.62
C VAL A 215 1.16 16.02 7.30
N ALA A 216 1.06 14.92 6.58
CA ALA A 216 -0.21 14.28 6.27
C ALA A 216 -0.84 13.67 7.52
N THR A 217 -2.14 13.92 7.71
CA THR A 217 -2.87 13.45 8.89
C THR A 217 -3.98 12.46 8.56
N ARG A 218 -4.54 12.52 7.35
CA ARG A 218 -5.62 11.66 6.86
C ARG A 218 -5.76 11.81 5.35
N GLY A 219 -6.21 10.75 4.67
CA GLY A 219 -6.63 10.84 3.27
C GLY A 219 -5.91 9.86 2.35
N LEU A 220 -6.15 10.03 1.04
CA LEU A 220 -5.58 9.21 0.00
C LEU A 220 -4.37 9.91 -0.64
N LEU A 221 -3.24 9.20 -0.74
CA LEU A 221 -2.05 9.55 -1.50
C LEU A 221 -1.80 8.42 -2.49
N ILE A 222 -1.93 8.67 -3.79
CA ILE A 222 -1.69 7.66 -4.82
C ILE A 222 -0.26 7.76 -5.32
N ARG A 223 0.41 6.61 -5.49
CA ARG A 223 1.73 6.53 -6.13
C ARG A 223 1.59 5.93 -7.52
N HIS A 224 2.25 6.54 -8.47
CA HIS A 224 2.33 6.03 -9.84
C HIS A 224 3.78 5.99 -10.31
N LEU A 225 4.30 4.79 -10.53
CA LEU A 225 5.64 4.58 -11.06
C LEU A 225 5.60 4.62 -12.58
N VAL A 226 6.20 5.64 -13.17
CA VAL A 226 6.34 5.74 -14.62
C VAL A 226 7.22 4.61 -15.13
N MET A 227 6.75 3.92 -16.16
CA MET A 227 7.44 2.77 -16.76
C MET A 227 7.92 3.10 -18.17
N PRO A 228 9.05 2.51 -18.62
CA PRO A 228 9.51 2.70 -20.00
C PRO A 228 8.45 2.29 -21.02
N GLY A 229 8.36 3.02 -22.15
CA GLY A 229 7.50 2.65 -23.27
C GLY A 229 5.99 2.77 -23.01
N ASN A 230 5.59 3.50 -21.97
CA ASN A 230 4.18 3.68 -21.58
C ASN A 230 3.43 2.34 -21.35
N VAL A 231 4.11 1.29 -20.92
CA VAL A 231 3.48 -0.03 -20.70
C VAL A 231 2.45 -0.02 -19.55
N ALA A 232 2.47 1.01 -18.72
CA ALA A 232 1.55 1.20 -17.60
C ALA A 232 0.22 1.88 -18.02
N CYS A 233 0.15 2.52 -19.18
CA CYS A 233 -0.93 3.43 -19.59
C CYS A 233 -1.00 4.64 -18.65
N ASP A 234 0.11 5.38 -18.57
CA ASP A 234 0.31 6.44 -17.56
C ASP A 234 -0.77 7.53 -17.62
N LYS A 235 -1.13 8.02 -18.83
CA LYS A 235 -2.13 9.08 -19.00
C LYS A 235 -3.53 8.61 -18.59
N GLU A 236 -3.89 7.41 -18.98
CA GLU A 236 -5.17 6.79 -18.64
C GLU A 236 -5.30 6.57 -17.12
N ILE A 237 -4.19 6.31 -16.41
CA ILE A 237 -4.18 6.27 -14.94
C ILE A 237 -4.47 7.66 -14.37
N ILE A 238 -3.82 8.70 -14.89
CA ILE A 238 -4.08 10.08 -14.47
C ILE A 238 -5.54 10.46 -14.73
N ASP A 239 -6.07 10.16 -15.91
CA ASP A 239 -7.47 10.43 -16.29
C ASP A 239 -8.45 9.73 -15.34
N PHE A 240 -8.19 8.46 -15.01
CA PHE A 240 -8.99 7.74 -14.02
C PHE A 240 -8.98 8.42 -12.64
N ILE A 241 -7.80 8.85 -12.17
CA ILE A 241 -7.68 9.52 -10.87
C ILE A 241 -8.50 10.83 -10.85
N VAL A 242 -8.37 11.65 -11.89
CA VAL A 242 -9.06 12.94 -11.98
C VAL A 242 -10.57 12.77 -12.09
N ASN A 243 -11.02 11.89 -13.00
CA ASN A 243 -12.42 11.81 -13.38
C ASN A 243 -13.26 10.95 -12.43
N GLU A 244 -12.66 9.90 -11.83
CA GLU A 244 -13.42 8.92 -11.07
C GLU A 244 -13.12 8.97 -9.55
N ILE A 245 -11.96 9.52 -9.12
CA ILE A 245 -11.63 9.63 -7.71
C ILE A 245 -11.83 11.07 -7.21
N SER A 246 -10.91 11.99 -7.57
CA SER A 246 -11.01 13.41 -7.23
C SER A 246 -9.95 14.22 -7.97
N GLU A 247 -10.31 15.40 -8.47
CA GLU A 247 -9.38 16.39 -9.01
C GLU A 247 -8.39 16.92 -7.95
N ASN A 248 -8.71 16.78 -6.67
CA ASN A 248 -7.87 17.18 -5.53
C ASN A 248 -7.01 16.04 -4.97
N THR A 249 -6.96 14.90 -5.65
CA THR A 249 -6.13 13.77 -5.21
C THR A 249 -4.66 14.16 -5.16
N PHE A 250 -3.98 13.72 -4.08
CA PHE A 250 -2.54 13.90 -3.97
C PHE A 250 -1.83 12.72 -4.64
N VAL A 251 -0.98 13.01 -5.64
CA VAL A 251 -0.32 11.97 -6.45
C VAL A 251 1.19 12.14 -6.42
N ASN A 252 1.90 11.06 -6.16
CA ASN A 252 3.34 10.97 -6.40
C ASN A 252 3.59 10.26 -7.74
N VAL A 253 3.96 11.03 -8.77
CA VAL A 253 4.45 10.51 -10.05
C VAL A 253 5.94 10.24 -9.89
N MET A 254 6.33 8.96 -9.95
CA MET A 254 7.67 8.51 -9.58
C MET A 254 8.53 8.20 -10.80
N GLU A 255 9.78 8.73 -10.83
CA GLU A 255 10.75 8.49 -11.91
C GLU A 255 11.79 7.39 -11.61
N GLN A 256 11.79 6.87 -10.37
CA GLN A 256 12.86 6.01 -9.87
C GLN A 256 12.82 4.56 -10.39
N TYR A 257 12.10 4.28 -11.48
CA TYR A 257 12.14 2.96 -12.09
C TYR A 257 13.55 2.63 -12.58
N ARG A 258 14.00 1.44 -12.24
CA ARG A 258 15.21 0.80 -12.78
C ARG A 258 14.98 -0.71 -12.91
N PRO A 259 15.52 -1.33 -13.96
CA PRO A 259 15.45 -2.79 -14.12
C PRO A 259 16.10 -3.48 -12.92
N THR A 260 15.37 -4.39 -12.32
CA THR A 260 15.86 -5.25 -11.22
C THR A 260 15.20 -6.63 -11.34
N LEU A 261 15.66 -7.58 -10.56
CA LEU A 261 15.15 -8.95 -10.49
C LEU A 261 15.06 -9.58 -11.89
N ASN A 262 13.85 -9.87 -12.38
CA ASN A 262 13.59 -10.54 -13.65
C ASN A 262 13.26 -9.56 -14.81
N ALA A 263 13.37 -8.25 -14.60
CA ALA A 263 13.09 -7.25 -15.64
C ALA A 263 13.96 -7.42 -16.89
N HIS A 264 15.16 -8.01 -16.75
CA HIS A 264 16.07 -8.31 -17.87
C HIS A 264 15.49 -9.29 -18.89
N ASN A 265 14.44 -10.05 -18.55
CA ASN A 265 13.76 -10.96 -19.46
C ASN A 265 12.74 -10.24 -20.37
N PHE A 266 12.51 -8.94 -20.16
CA PHE A 266 11.50 -8.14 -20.84
C PHE A 266 12.17 -6.91 -21.48
N PRO A 267 12.58 -6.99 -22.77
CA PRO A 267 13.37 -5.94 -23.42
C PRO A 267 12.78 -4.53 -23.31
N GLU A 268 11.45 -4.40 -23.36
CA GLU A 268 10.73 -3.13 -23.31
C GLU A 268 10.86 -2.40 -21.97
N ILE A 269 11.05 -3.14 -20.86
CA ILE A 269 11.25 -2.58 -19.52
C ILE A 269 12.68 -2.81 -18.99
N ASN A 270 13.58 -3.40 -19.80
CA ASN A 270 14.98 -3.60 -19.39
C ASN A 270 15.84 -2.36 -19.62
N ARG A 271 15.33 -1.21 -19.29
CA ARG A 271 16.03 0.08 -19.31
C ARG A 271 15.40 1.03 -18.30
N PRO A 272 16.11 2.03 -17.80
CA PRO A 272 15.49 3.09 -16.99
C PRO A 272 14.51 3.91 -17.83
N VAL A 273 13.62 4.61 -17.12
CA VAL A 273 12.77 5.65 -17.71
C VAL A 273 13.63 6.79 -18.20
N THR A 274 13.34 7.31 -19.38
CA THR A 274 13.98 8.52 -19.89
C THR A 274 13.38 9.76 -19.23
N ARG A 275 14.16 10.85 -19.16
CA ARG A 275 13.66 12.14 -18.67
C ARG A 275 12.43 12.61 -19.44
N GLN A 276 12.37 12.35 -20.76
CA GLN A 276 11.21 12.74 -21.59
C GLN A 276 9.95 11.94 -21.24
N GLU A 277 10.07 10.62 -21.04
CA GLU A 277 8.95 9.77 -20.62
C GLU A 277 8.39 10.26 -19.28
N PHE A 278 9.25 10.47 -18.29
CA PHE A 278 8.83 11.01 -17.00
C PHE A 278 8.18 12.38 -17.11
N SER A 279 8.85 13.34 -17.80
CA SER A 279 8.32 14.71 -17.95
C SER A 279 6.96 14.73 -18.63
N ASN A 280 6.74 13.88 -19.63
CA ASN A 280 5.44 13.80 -20.32
C ASN A 280 4.31 13.43 -19.35
N VAL A 281 4.54 12.48 -18.45
CA VAL A 281 3.52 12.05 -17.46
C VAL A 281 3.35 13.11 -16.38
N TYR A 282 4.45 13.64 -15.85
CA TYR A 282 4.43 14.64 -14.78
C TYR A 282 3.71 15.93 -15.23
N GLU A 283 4.07 16.48 -16.40
CA GLU A 283 3.44 17.68 -16.93
C GLU A 283 1.97 17.42 -17.32
N TYR A 284 1.64 16.22 -17.77
CA TYR A 284 0.25 15.84 -18.00
C TYR A 284 -0.55 15.84 -16.69
N ALA A 285 -0.07 15.18 -15.64
CA ALA A 285 -0.73 15.16 -14.33
C ALA A 285 -0.90 16.59 -13.75
N LYS A 286 0.12 17.43 -13.91
CA LYS A 286 0.07 18.83 -13.52
C LYS A 286 -0.97 19.63 -14.32
N SER A 287 -1.08 19.40 -15.63
CA SER A 287 -2.07 20.07 -16.50
C SER A 287 -3.51 19.68 -16.16
N GLN A 288 -3.72 18.49 -15.58
CA GLN A 288 -5.01 18.03 -15.08
C GLN A 288 -5.37 18.62 -13.70
N GLY A 289 -4.51 19.43 -13.09
CA GLY A 289 -4.76 20.10 -11.82
C GLY A 289 -4.50 19.27 -10.58
N LEU A 290 -3.94 18.06 -10.70
CA LEU A 290 -3.62 17.19 -9.54
C LEU A 290 -2.61 17.83 -8.60
N ARG A 291 -2.74 17.53 -7.31
CA ARG A 291 -1.77 17.91 -6.28
C ARG A 291 -0.59 16.94 -6.31
N LEU A 292 0.55 17.40 -6.83
CA LEU A 292 1.72 16.53 -7.00
C LEU A 292 2.64 16.59 -5.79
N ALA A 293 3.21 15.42 -5.43
CA ALA A 293 4.30 15.33 -4.47
C ALA A 293 5.56 16.00 -5.06
N THR A 294 6.29 16.71 -4.21
CA THR A 294 7.55 17.41 -4.52
C THR A 294 8.72 16.71 -3.84
#